data_3bfe90eadebc97892fbfc958332f93f9
#
_entry.id   3bfe90eadebc97892fbfc958332f93f9
#
_cell.length_a   1.000
_cell.length_b   1.000
_cell.length_c   1.000
_cell.angle_alpha   90.00
_cell.angle_beta   90.00
_cell.angle_gamma   90.00
#
_symmetry.space_group_name_H-M   'P 1'
#
loop_
_entity.id
_entity.type
_entity.pdbx_description
1 polymer ?
#
loop_
_entity_poly.entity_id
_entity_poly.type
_entity_poly.pdbx_seq_one_letter_code
_entity_poly.pdbx_strand_id
1 'polypeptide(L)'
;VRYFLEQCVRSVQKALQNIDAEIIVVDNNSSDASCLMMKQLFPQIKLIENKENLGFPKGNNIAVEQAKGEYICILNPDTVVAEDTFKKLLAKSCQPSAGITGCKLIDGTGNFLSESKRGVPTPWVAFTKIFGLYKISNFFGKYYAQHLSENQSGKVDVLVGAFMMMKRDLYIKVGGFDENCFMYSDDIDLSYMIQKLGKDNFYFHETSVIHYKGESTVRDEKYLERFRDAMQFFYKKHFKKSFFFDNFIQIGSFLFAIFKQKQAQKLNNEIDKYIVFSKENIQLNLNKPIEYLTDFEQFKVNKNSNIEIVFDTNSFSFAEIIYFMEKHKSKNITFKNYISQSNYLIGSNNSTDRGEVLIF
;
A
#
# COMPACT_ATOMS: atom_id res chain seq x y z
N VAL A 1 -8.43 -9.35 -7.61
CA VAL A 1 -7.62 -9.24 -6.38
C VAL A 1 -6.93 -10.55 -6.01
N ARG A 2 -7.48 -11.70 -6.40
CA ARG A 2 -7.06 -13.04 -5.99
C ARG A 2 -5.53 -13.27 -5.93
N TYR A 3 -4.80 -12.96 -6.99
CA TYR A 3 -3.37 -13.24 -7.09
C TYR A 3 -2.52 -12.32 -6.18
N PHE A 4 -2.94 -11.06 -6.03
CA PHE A 4 -2.31 -10.11 -5.11
C PHE A 4 -2.53 -10.53 -3.66
N LEU A 5 -3.75 -10.95 -3.31
CA LEU A 5 -4.07 -11.50 -1.99
C LEU A 5 -3.22 -12.75 -1.69
N GLU A 6 -3.07 -13.67 -2.66
CA GLU A 6 -2.22 -14.85 -2.48
C GLU A 6 -0.77 -14.45 -2.16
N GLN A 7 -0.18 -13.55 -2.96
CA GLN A 7 1.18 -13.07 -2.73
C GLN A 7 1.31 -12.33 -1.39
N CYS A 8 0.34 -11.49 -1.03
CA CYS A 8 0.30 -10.79 0.25
C CYS A 8 0.34 -11.80 1.41
N VAL A 9 -0.56 -12.77 1.41
CA VAL A 9 -0.63 -13.80 2.46
C VAL A 9 0.68 -14.58 2.56
N ARG A 10 1.29 -14.99 1.44
CA ARG A 10 2.59 -15.68 1.44
C ARG A 10 3.70 -14.82 2.04
N SER A 11 3.75 -13.53 1.70
CA SER A 11 4.75 -12.62 2.26
C SER A 11 4.55 -12.42 3.77
N VAL A 12 3.30 -12.26 4.21
CA VAL A 12 2.95 -12.12 5.64
C VAL A 12 3.31 -13.39 6.41
N GLN A 13 3.01 -14.59 5.88
CA GLN A 13 3.39 -15.85 6.53
C GLN A 13 4.91 -15.96 6.71
N LYS A 14 5.71 -15.57 5.69
CA LYS A 14 7.18 -15.53 5.81
C LYS A 14 7.63 -14.52 6.88
N ALA A 15 7.00 -13.34 6.93
CA ALA A 15 7.36 -12.29 7.87
C ALA A 15 6.92 -12.56 9.32
N LEU A 16 5.97 -13.46 9.52
CA LEU A 16 5.48 -13.88 10.85
C LEU A 16 6.21 -15.12 11.39
N GLN A 17 7.17 -15.69 10.66
CA GLN A 17 7.98 -16.80 11.19
C GLN A 17 8.63 -16.36 12.51
N ASN A 18 8.44 -17.17 13.56
CA ASN A 18 8.90 -16.92 14.93
C ASN A 18 8.23 -15.71 15.65
N ILE A 19 7.07 -15.28 15.20
CA ILE A 19 6.21 -14.33 15.88
C ILE A 19 4.90 -15.05 16.20
N ASP A 20 4.46 -15.01 17.47
CA ASP A 20 3.12 -15.49 17.85
C ASP A 20 2.08 -14.54 17.28
N ALA A 21 1.43 -14.94 16.21
CA ALA A 21 0.54 -14.10 15.45
C ALA A 21 -0.55 -14.89 14.73
N GLU A 22 -1.64 -14.21 14.41
CA GLU A 22 -2.73 -14.72 13.57
C GLU A 22 -2.90 -13.84 12.33
N ILE A 23 -3.41 -14.44 11.27
CA ILE A 23 -3.83 -13.72 10.05
C ILE A 23 -5.35 -13.86 9.95
N ILE A 24 -6.04 -12.73 9.80
CA ILE A 24 -7.48 -12.68 9.56
C ILE A 24 -7.70 -11.99 8.20
N VAL A 25 -8.34 -12.67 7.30
CA VAL A 25 -8.73 -12.12 5.98
C VAL A 25 -10.22 -11.86 5.98
N VAL A 26 -10.62 -10.64 5.61
CA VAL A 26 -12.03 -10.27 5.43
C VAL A 26 -12.30 -10.07 3.96
N ASP A 27 -13.24 -10.83 3.44
CA ASP A 27 -13.76 -10.67 2.08
C ASP A 27 -15.08 -9.90 2.11
N ASN A 28 -15.10 -8.79 1.39
CA ASN A 28 -16.29 -7.95 1.26
C ASN A 28 -17.14 -8.32 0.03
N ASN A 29 -17.50 -9.61 -0.08
CA ASN A 29 -18.29 -10.14 -1.18
C ASN A 29 -17.62 -9.99 -2.55
N SER A 30 -16.36 -10.44 -2.64
CA SER A 30 -15.61 -10.44 -3.91
C SER A 30 -16.23 -11.40 -4.92
N SER A 31 -16.32 -10.96 -6.16
CA SER A 31 -16.83 -11.76 -7.28
C SER A 31 -15.79 -12.64 -7.95
N ASP A 32 -14.52 -12.49 -7.58
CA ASP A 32 -13.41 -13.29 -8.10
C ASP A 32 -13.18 -14.56 -7.24
N ALA A 33 -12.22 -15.38 -7.59
CA ALA A 33 -11.92 -16.61 -6.87
C ALA A 33 -11.09 -16.40 -5.57
N SER A 34 -11.11 -15.22 -4.94
CA SER A 34 -10.34 -14.92 -3.73
C SER A 34 -10.69 -15.84 -2.58
N CYS A 35 -11.97 -15.99 -2.24
CA CYS A 35 -12.42 -16.86 -1.16
C CYS A 35 -12.10 -18.34 -1.42
N LEU A 36 -12.29 -18.79 -2.65
CA LEU A 36 -11.97 -20.17 -3.04
C LEU A 36 -10.46 -20.44 -2.88
N MET A 37 -9.63 -19.54 -3.37
CA MET A 37 -8.16 -19.61 -3.25
C MET A 37 -7.75 -19.65 -1.77
N MET A 38 -8.31 -18.80 -0.92
CA MET A 38 -8.00 -18.80 0.53
C MET A 38 -8.33 -20.13 1.18
N LYS A 39 -9.52 -20.71 0.88
CA LYS A 39 -9.94 -22.01 1.42
C LYS A 39 -9.05 -23.16 0.96
N GLN A 40 -8.57 -23.11 -0.28
CA GLN A 40 -7.73 -24.16 -0.87
C GLN A 40 -6.26 -24.08 -0.45
N LEU A 41 -5.65 -22.88 -0.50
CA LEU A 41 -4.21 -22.71 -0.27
C LEU A 41 -3.87 -22.36 1.18
N PHE A 42 -4.80 -21.75 1.92
CA PHE A 42 -4.56 -21.23 3.26
C PHE A 42 -5.67 -21.62 4.25
N PRO A 43 -6.07 -22.91 4.35
CA PRO A 43 -7.20 -23.35 5.16
C PRO A 43 -7.03 -23.06 6.66
N GLN A 44 -5.80 -22.83 7.13
CA GLN A 44 -5.49 -22.48 8.52
C GLN A 44 -5.70 -21.00 8.84
N ILE A 45 -5.85 -20.13 7.81
CA ILE A 45 -6.06 -18.70 7.99
C ILE A 45 -7.55 -18.44 8.20
N LYS A 46 -7.87 -17.60 9.17
CA LYS A 46 -9.24 -17.20 9.44
C LYS A 46 -9.77 -16.31 8.32
N LEU A 47 -10.75 -16.82 7.59
CA LEU A 47 -11.47 -16.12 6.54
C LEU A 47 -12.86 -15.72 7.03
N ILE A 48 -13.19 -14.43 6.93
CA ILE A 48 -14.51 -13.87 7.21
C ILE A 48 -15.11 -13.43 5.88
N GLU A 49 -16.22 -14.05 5.50
CA GLU A 49 -16.90 -13.78 4.23
C GLU A 49 -18.17 -12.96 4.50
N ASN A 50 -18.14 -11.67 4.16
CA ASN A 50 -19.31 -10.81 4.23
C ASN A 50 -20.24 -11.08 3.04
N LYS A 51 -21.55 -10.96 3.25
CA LYS A 51 -22.58 -11.18 2.20
C LYS A 51 -22.74 -9.97 1.26
N GLU A 52 -22.16 -8.84 1.61
CA GLU A 52 -22.21 -7.59 0.86
C GLU A 52 -20.92 -6.80 1.06
N ASN A 53 -20.67 -5.82 0.19
CA ASN A 53 -19.52 -4.93 0.34
C ASN A 53 -19.81 -3.86 1.40
N LEU A 54 -19.30 -4.10 2.61
CA LEU A 54 -19.46 -3.23 3.77
C LEU A 54 -18.50 -2.02 3.79
N GLY A 55 -17.59 -1.92 2.82
CA GLY A 55 -16.52 -0.93 2.78
C GLY A 55 -15.32 -1.30 3.64
N PHE A 56 -14.24 -0.52 3.50
CA PHE A 56 -12.97 -0.76 4.18
C PHE A 56 -13.07 -0.62 5.72
N PRO A 57 -13.67 0.45 6.28
CA PRO A 57 -13.80 0.63 7.72
C PRO A 57 -14.49 -0.53 8.42
N LYS A 58 -15.69 -0.88 7.98
CA LYS A 58 -16.50 -1.91 8.63
C LYS A 58 -15.89 -3.30 8.49
N GLY A 59 -15.31 -3.63 7.32
CA GLY A 59 -14.57 -4.88 7.14
C GLY A 59 -13.43 -5.03 8.14
N ASN A 60 -12.62 -3.98 8.34
CA ASN A 60 -11.53 -4.00 9.31
C ASN A 60 -12.02 -4.05 10.75
N ASN A 61 -13.09 -3.31 11.12
CA ASN A 61 -13.67 -3.38 12.46
C ASN A 61 -14.08 -4.81 12.81
N ILE A 62 -14.76 -5.51 11.90
CA ILE A 62 -15.17 -6.91 12.06
C ILE A 62 -13.95 -7.82 12.33
N ALA A 63 -12.84 -7.60 11.60
CA ALA A 63 -11.63 -8.38 11.83
C ALA A 63 -11.01 -8.09 13.20
N VAL A 64 -10.88 -6.82 13.57
CA VAL A 64 -10.25 -6.41 14.84
C VAL A 64 -11.07 -6.86 16.05
N GLU A 65 -12.39 -6.89 15.94
CA GLU A 65 -13.27 -7.43 16.99
C GLU A 65 -12.95 -8.91 17.30
N GLN A 66 -12.57 -9.67 16.28
CA GLN A 66 -12.24 -11.09 16.38
C GLN A 66 -10.74 -11.36 16.60
N ALA A 67 -9.89 -10.33 16.52
CA ALA A 67 -8.46 -10.45 16.72
C ALA A 67 -8.13 -10.62 18.22
N LYS A 68 -7.07 -11.41 18.50
CA LYS A 68 -6.60 -11.72 19.87
C LYS A 68 -5.25 -11.09 20.18
N GLY A 69 -4.49 -10.68 19.14
CA GLY A 69 -3.16 -10.11 19.31
C GLY A 69 -3.14 -8.82 20.12
N GLU A 70 -2.07 -8.57 20.87
CA GLU A 70 -1.82 -7.29 21.56
C GLU A 70 -1.68 -6.14 20.57
N TYR A 71 -1.04 -6.43 19.42
CA TYR A 71 -0.90 -5.51 18.30
C TYR A 71 -1.74 -5.99 17.13
N ILE A 72 -2.26 -5.04 16.37
CA ILE A 72 -2.91 -5.29 15.09
C ILE A 72 -2.14 -4.58 13.98
N CYS A 73 -2.19 -5.17 12.79
CA CYS A 73 -1.73 -4.55 11.57
C CYS A 73 -2.86 -4.57 10.54
N ILE A 74 -3.37 -3.39 10.20
CA ILE A 74 -4.27 -3.23 9.07
C ILE A 74 -3.41 -3.26 7.81
N LEU A 75 -3.72 -4.16 6.88
CA LEU A 75 -2.92 -4.42 5.71
C LEU A 75 -3.79 -4.61 4.47
N ASN A 76 -3.46 -3.89 3.39
CA ASN A 76 -4.15 -4.07 2.12
C ASN A 76 -3.74 -5.40 1.44
N PRO A 77 -4.67 -6.07 0.73
CA PRO A 77 -4.40 -7.36 0.08
C PRO A 77 -3.46 -7.27 -1.13
N ASP A 78 -3.17 -6.07 -1.62
CA ASP A 78 -2.25 -5.80 -2.73
C ASP A 78 -0.87 -5.29 -2.27
N THR A 79 -0.44 -5.74 -1.07
CA THR A 79 0.86 -5.43 -0.49
C THR A 79 1.79 -6.65 -0.46
N VAL A 80 3.10 -6.40 -0.38
CA VAL A 80 4.12 -7.44 -0.13
C VAL A 80 5.06 -6.94 0.95
N VAL A 81 5.17 -7.67 2.06
CA VAL A 81 6.00 -7.33 3.20
C VAL A 81 7.35 -8.07 3.14
N ALA A 82 8.41 -7.42 3.61
CA ALA A 82 9.70 -8.08 3.84
C ALA A 82 9.64 -8.97 5.09
N GLU A 83 10.46 -10.00 5.15
CA GLU A 83 10.47 -10.99 6.23
C GLU A 83 10.74 -10.40 7.61
N ASP A 84 11.44 -9.27 7.69
CA ASP A 84 11.78 -8.59 8.95
C ASP A 84 10.84 -7.43 9.33
N THR A 85 9.82 -7.15 8.49
CA THR A 85 8.93 -5.99 8.64
C THR A 85 8.28 -5.94 10.01
N PHE A 86 7.58 -6.99 10.41
CA PHE A 86 6.85 -6.98 11.69
C PHE A 86 7.80 -6.94 12.89
N LYS A 87 8.92 -7.65 12.84
CA LYS A 87 9.93 -7.62 13.91
C LYS A 87 10.47 -6.21 14.15
N LYS A 88 10.82 -5.49 13.09
CA LYS A 88 11.32 -4.10 13.16
C LYS A 88 10.26 -3.14 13.70
N LEU A 89 9.03 -3.27 13.21
CA LEU A 89 7.95 -2.37 13.60
C LEU A 89 7.43 -2.63 15.02
N LEU A 90 7.39 -3.87 15.48
CA LEU A 90 7.05 -4.21 16.86
C LEU A 90 8.01 -3.52 17.84
N ALA A 91 9.32 -3.62 17.60
CA ALA A 91 10.32 -2.95 18.42
C ALA A 91 10.09 -1.44 18.54
N LYS A 92 9.56 -0.79 17.49
CA LYS A 92 9.23 0.63 17.47
C LYS A 92 7.89 0.95 18.13
N SER A 93 6.91 0.09 17.95
CA SER A 93 5.54 0.28 18.46
C SER A 93 5.39 0.08 19.97
N CYS A 94 6.40 -0.51 20.63
CA CYS A 94 6.38 -0.74 22.09
C CYS A 94 6.55 0.54 22.93
N GLN A 95 6.82 1.70 22.33
CA GLN A 95 6.98 2.95 23.08
C GLN A 95 5.65 3.42 23.68
N PRO A 96 5.62 3.94 24.92
CA PRO A 96 4.37 4.37 25.57
C PRO A 96 3.60 5.47 24.83
N SER A 97 4.30 6.32 24.08
CA SER A 97 3.69 7.38 23.26
C SER A 97 3.24 6.89 21.89
N ALA A 98 3.55 5.65 21.51
CA ALA A 98 3.25 5.15 20.17
C ALA A 98 1.74 5.14 19.92
N GLY A 99 1.35 5.76 18.81
CA GLY A 99 0.05 5.66 18.16
C GLY A 99 0.11 4.59 17.06
N ILE A 100 -0.07 5.02 15.81
CA ILE A 100 0.10 4.16 14.64
C ILE A 100 1.56 4.20 14.20
N THR A 101 2.11 3.05 13.84
CA THR A 101 3.40 2.93 13.16
C THR A 101 3.14 2.43 11.74
N GLY A 102 3.63 3.19 10.76
CA GLY A 102 3.62 2.81 9.35
C GLY A 102 5.02 2.71 8.81
N CYS A 103 5.19 2.08 7.66
CA CYS A 103 6.49 1.88 7.02
C CYS A 103 6.61 2.62 5.69
N LYS A 104 7.79 2.55 5.09
CA LYS A 104 8.04 3.03 3.74
C LYS A 104 7.26 2.16 2.74
N LEU A 105 6.42 2.78 1.93
CA LEU A 105 5.76 2.09 0.83
C LEU A 105 6.44 2.43 -0.49
N ILE A 106 6.59 1.42 -1.33
CA ILE A 106 7.03 1.56 -2.72
C ILE A 106 5.97 0.98 -3.65
N ASP A 107 5.90 1.47 -4.87
CA ASP A 107 5.05 0.86 -5.90
C ASP A 107 5.71 -0.37 -6.55
N GLY A 108 5.00 -1.04 -7.45
CA GLY A 108 5.53 -2.20 -8.18
C GLY A 108 6.71 -1.91 -9.11
N THR A 109 7.10 -0.65 -9.28
CA THR A 109 8.28 -0.21 -10.03
C THR A 109 9.44 0.23 -9.12
N GLY A 110 9.31 0.05 -7.80
CA GLY A 110 10.33 0.40 -6.80
C GLY A 110 10.36 1.87 -6.41
N ASN A 111 9.41 2.68 -6.89
CA ASN A 111 9.35 4.11 -6.55
C ASN A 111 8.63 4.34 -5.23
N PHE A 112 9.15 5.29 -4.45
CA PHE A 112 8.55 5.69 -3.19
C PHE A 112 7.14 6.24 -3.36
N LEU A 113 6.22 5.79 -2.52
CA LEU A 113 4.86 6.28 -2.43
C LEU A 113 4.74 7.36 -1.36
N SER A 114 4.60 8.61 -1.79
CA SER A 114 4.60 9.78 -0.90
C SER A 114 3.46 9.78 0.12
N GLU A 115 2.38 9.02 -0.11
CA GLU A 115 1.30 8.83 0.85
C GLU A 115 1.66 7.96 2.05
N SER A 116 2.82 7.30 2.06
CA SER A 116 3.35 6.56 3.23
C SER A 116 3.37 7.44 4.48
N LYS A 117 3.51 8.75 4.30
CA LYS A 117 3.56 9.73 5.37
C LYS A 117 2.88 11.03 4.93
N ARG A 118 1.91 11.48 5.70
CA ARG A 118 1.11 12.68 5.36
C ARG A 118 0.88 13.56 6.57
N GLY A 119 0.57 14.84 6.33
CA GLY A 119 -0.01 15.75 7.30
C GLY A 119 -1.54 15.69 7.27
N VAL A 120 -2.17 16.14 8.35
CA VAL A 120 -3.63 16.32 8.38
C VAL A 120 -4.03 17.31 7.27
N PRO A 121 -4.98 16.94 6.41
CA PRO A 121 -5.47 17.81 5.33
C PRO A 121 -6.35 18.94 5.90
N THR A 122 -5.77 19.85 6.70
CA THR A 122 -6.48 21.07 7.08
C THR A 122 -6.85 21.88 5.84
N PRO A 123 -7.80 22.84 5.92
CA PRO A 123 -8.15 23.70 4.77
C PRO A 123 -6.95 24.31 4.08
N TRP A 124 -5.97 24.80 4.86
CA TRP A 124 -4.74 25.39 4.33
C TRP A 124 -3.84 24.35 3.65
N VAL A 125 -3.68 23.19 4.26
CA VAL A 125 -2.86 22.08 3.72
C VAL A 125 -3.47 21.53 2.44
N ALA A 126 -4.82 21.42 2.37
CA ALA A 126 -5.52 21.03 1.16
C ALA A 126 -5.35 22.08 0.04
N PHE A 127 -5.43 23.37 0.38
CA PHE A 127 -5.17 24.47 -0.54
C PHE A 127 -3.78 24.37 -1.17
N THR A 128 -2.74 24.29 -0.34
CA THR A 128 -1.35 24.23 -0.83
C THR A 128 -1.09 23.01 -1.73
N LYS A 129 -1.75 21.89 -1.45
CA LYS A 129 -1.69 20.69 -2.30
C LYS A 129 -2.37 20.87 -3.65
N ILE A 130 -3.61 21.39 -3.65
CA ILE A 130 -4.41 21.58 -4.87
C ILE A 130 -3.71 22.52 -5.84
N PHE A 131 -3.16 23.62 -5.34
CA PHE A 131 -2.43 24.61 -6.16
C PHE A 131 -0.97 24.24 -6.44
N GLY A 132 -0.52 23.06 -5.98
CA GLY A 132 0.83 22.57 -6.26
C GLY A 132 1.95 23.34 -5.53
N LEU A 133 1.63 24.19 -4.54
CA LEU A 133 2.60 25.01 -3.82
C LEU A 133 3.65 24.17 -3.08
N TYR A 134 3.30 22.93 -2.70
CA TYR A 134 4.22 21.97 -2.11
C TYR A 134 5.43 21.62 -3.00
N LYS A 135 5.34 21.87 -4.31
CA LYS A 135 6.45 21.69 -5.26
C LYS A 135 7.43 22.87 -5.25
N ILE A 136 7.01 24.02 -4.73
CA ILE A 136 7.80 25.27 -4.72
C ILE A 136 8.61 25.37 -3.42
N SER A 137 8.04 24.94 -2.29
CA SER A 137 8.71 25.00 -0.99
C SER A 137 8.20 23.95 -0.03
N ASN A 138 9.12 23.36 0.75
CA ASN A 138 8.79 22.43 1.83
C ASN A 138 7.91 23.04 2.92
N PHE A 139 7.87 24.37 3.06
CA PHE A 139 6.95 25.09 3.95
C PHE A 139 5.48 24.77 3.61
N PHE A 140 5.17 24.63 2.32
CA PHE A 140 3.84 24.23 1.83
C PHE A 140 3.68 22.72 1.70
N GLY A 141 4.72 21.94 1.98
CA GLY A 141 4.80 20.49 1.80
C GLY A 141 4.17 19.66 2.94
N LYS A 142 3.40 20.28 3.82
CA LYS A 142 2.83 19.65 5.01
C LYS A 142 1.96 18.43 4.67
N TYR A 143 1.26 18.47 3.54
CA TYR A 143 0.42 17.34 3.10
C TYR A 143 1.20 16.03 2.92
N TYR A 144 2.41 16.07 2.38
CA TYR A 144 3.28 14.90 2.20
C TYR A 144 4.34 14.78 3.29
N ALA A 145 4.16 15.47 4.42
CA ALA A 145 5.11 15.49 5.55
C ALA A 145 6.55 15.68 5.06
N GLN A 146 6.78 16.69 4.18
CA GLN A 146 8.08 16.94 3.54
C GLN A 146 9.19 17.40 4.51
N HIS A 147 8.87 17.59 5.79
CA HIS A 147 9.85 17.78 6.84
C HIS A 147 10.71 16.52 7.10
N LEU A 148 10.24 15.35 6.64
CA LEU A 148 11.00 14.09 6.61
C LEU A 148 11.29 13.71 5.17
N SER A 149 12.49 13.22 4.88
CA SER A 149 12.79 12.55 3.61
C SER A 149 12.15 11.15 3.58
N GLU A 150 12.14 10.49 2.42
CA GLU A 150 11.68 9.11 2.30
C GLU A 150 12.52 8.11 3.13
N ASN A 151 13.78 8.45 3.40
CA ASN A 151 14.76 7.66 4.13
C ASN A 151 15.04 8.20 5.54
N GLN A 152 14.04 8.83 6.15
CA GLN A 152 14.14 9.35 7.51
C GLN A 152 12.89 9.00 8.31
N SER A 153 13.07 8.28 9.42
CA SER A 153 12.00 7.96 10.36
C SER A 153 11.65 9.15 11.24
N GLY A 154 10.37 9.30 11.57
CA GLY A 154 9.94 10.39 12.45
C GLY A 154 8.43 10.43 12.64
N LYS A 155 8.00 11.42 13.45
CA LYS A 155 6.60 11.68 13.72
C LYS A 155 5.92 12.28 12.50
N VAL A 156 4.71 11.80 12.21
CA VAL A 156 3.86 12.28 11.11
C VAL A 156 2.42 12.39 11.59
N ASP A 157 1.60 13.14 10.89
CA ASP A 157 0.21 13.27 11.31
C ASP A 157 -0.63 12.05 10.89
N VAL A 158 -0.47 11.60 9.64
CA VAL A 158 -1.31 10.59 9.02
C VAL A 158 -0.45 9.54 8.33
N LEU A 159 -0.81 8.29 8.55
CA LEU A 159 -0.30 7.12 7.84
C LEU A 159 -1.38 6.55 6.92
N VAL A 160 -0.98 5.89 5.85
CA VAL A 160 -1.92 5.35 4.86
C VAL A 160 -2.50 4.01 5.32
N GLY A 161 -3.79 3.78 5.05
CA GLY A 161 -4.52 2.57 5.42
C GLY A 161 -3.98 1.28 4.80
N ALA A 162 -3.07 1.37 3.84
CA ALA A 162 -2.45 0.19 3.24
C ALA A 162 -1.54 -0.57 4.21
N PHE A 163 -0.97 0.12 5.22
CA PHE A 163 -0.18 -0.48 6.30
C PHE A 163 -0.26 0.38 7.56
N MET A 164 -0.96 -0.08 8.59
CA MET A 164 -1.11 0.62 9.86
C MET A 164 -0.97 -0.38 11.01
N MET A 165 0.14 -0.30 11.77
CA MET A 165 0.38 -1.14 12.93
C MET A 165 0.20 -0.36 14.22
N MET A 166 -0.54 -0.91 15.21
CA MET A 166 -0.81 -0.24 16.48
C MET A 166 -1.23 -1.25 17.55
N LYS A 167 -1.29 -0.81 18.81
CA LYS A 167 -1.91 -1.61 19.87
C LYS A 167 -3.40 -1.77 19.60
N ARG A 168 -3.89 -3.03 19.75
CA ARG A 168 -5.32 -3.34 19.59
C ARG A 168 -6.20 -2.54 20.56
N ASP A 169 -5.78 -2.41 21.81
CA ASP A 169 -6.53 -1.64 22.81
C ASP A 169 -6.63 -0.16 22.46
N LEU A 170 -5.60 0.41 21.81
CA LEU A 170 -5.64 1.79 21.34
C LEU A 170 -6.67 1.95 20.22
N TYR A 171 -6.70 0.99 19.26
CA TYR A 171 -7.71 0.97 18.21
C TYR A 171 -9.14 0.92 18.77
N ILE A 172 -9.38 0.03 19.72
CA ILE A 172 -10.69 -0.11 20.40
C ILE A 172 -11.04 1.16 21.15
N LYS A 173 -10.08 1.75 21.87
CA LYS A 173 -10.28 2.97 22.68
C LYS A 173 -10.71 4.17 21.86
N VAL A 174 -10.23 4.31 20.62
CA VAL A 174 -10.67 5.40 19.71
C VAL A 174 -11.98 5.08 18.99
N GLY A 175 -12.51 3.87 19.13
CA GLY A 175 -13.73 3.41 18.46
C GLY A 175 -13.49 2.76 17.09
N GLY A 176 -12.23 2.43 16.75
CA GLY A 176 -11.87 1.86 15.46
C GLY A 176 -12.02 2.84 14.30
N PHE A 177 -12.18 2.29 13.10
CA PHE A 177 -12.58 3.09 11.94
C PHE A 177 -14.03 3.55 12.05
N ASP A 178 -14.32 4.77 11.62
CA ASP A 178 -15.70 5.27 11.58
C ASP A 178 -16.46 4.68 10.37
N GLU A 179 -17.48 3.87 10.65
CA GLU A 179 -18.25 3.14 9.62
C GLU A 179 -19.14 4.04 8.76
N ASN A 180 -19.32 5.32 9.12
CA ASN A 180 -19.97 6.30 8.25
C ASN A 180 -19.05 6.77 7.11
N CYS A 181 -17.76 6.44 7.15
CA CYS A 181 -16.82 6.62 6.05
C CYS A 181 -16.73 5.32 5.26
N PHE A 182 -17.10 5.32 3.98
CA PHE A 182 -16.99 4.10 3.17
C PHE A 182 -15.53 3.78 2.80
N MET A 183 -14.72 4.79 2.43
CA MET A 183 -13.27 4.68 2.13
C MET A 183 -12.64 6.07 1.89
N TYR A 184 -11.31 6.16 1.82
CA TYR A 184 -10.43 7.30 1.45
C TYR A 184 -10.17 8.37 2.52
N SER A 185 -10.94 8.46 3.60
CA SER A 185 -10.60 9.32 4.74
C SER A 185 -10.56 8.56 6.06
N ASP A 186 -10.77 7.28 6.00
CA ASP A 186 -10.71 6.34 7.10
C ASP A 186 -9.35 6.36 7.81
N ASP A 187 -8.27 6.29 7.05
CA ASP A 187 -6.90 6.36 7.54
C ASP A 187 -6.54 7.74 8.12
N ILE A 188 -7.06 8.81 7.51
CA ILE A 188 -6.88 10.18 7.98
C ILE A 188 -7.63 10.37 9.30
N ASP A 189 -8.87 9.91 9.37
CA ASP A 189 -9.73 10.02 10.54
C ASP A 189 -9.14 9.26 11.73
N LEU A 190 -8.78 7.98 11.55
CA LEU A 190 -8.19 7.16 12.59
C LEU A 190 -6.86 7.76 13.08
N SER A 191 -5.97 8.17 12.17
CA SER A 191 -4.69 8.79 12.52
C SER A 191 -4.91 10.06 13.35
N TYR A 192 -5.88 10.89 12.97
CA TYR A 192 -6.20 12.13 13.66
C TYR A 192 -6.84 11.90 15.04
N MET A 193 -7.73 10.90 15.16
CA MET A 193 -8.34 10.51 16.44
C MET A 193 -7.28 10.02 17.44
N ILE A 194 -6.31 9.25 16.99
CA ILE A 194 -5.20 8.76 17.81
C ILE A 194 -4.31 9.92 18.29
N GLN A 195 -4.03 10.89 17.42
CA GLN A 195 -3.30 12.10 17.85
C GLN A 195 -4.08 12.91 18.89
N LYS A 196 -5.41 13.01 18.79
CA LYS A 196 -6.24 13.68 19.82
C LYS A 196 -6.15 13.03 21.19
N LEU A 197 -5.79 11.74 21.28
CA LEU A 197 -5.48 11.08 22.53
C LEU A 197 -4.07 11.34 23.05
N GLY A 198 -3.30 12.23 22.40
CA GLY A 198 -1.92 12.54 22.76
C GLY A 198 -0.91 11.45 22.36
N LYS A 199 -1.25 10.59 21.40
CA LYS A 199 -0.35 9.58 20.85
C LYS A 199 0.33 10.07 19.58
N ASP A 200 1.53 9.55 19.32
CA ASP A 200 2.36 9.92 18.17
C ASP A 200 2.21 8.87 17.05
N ASN A 201 1.78 9.29 15.87
CA ASN A 201 1.89 8.47 14.68
C ASN A 201 3.33 8.55 14.14
N PHE A 202 3.88 7.42 13.70
CA PHE A 202 5.30 7.32 13.40
C PHE A 202 5.54 6.64 12.05
N TYR A 203 6.25 7.33 11.17
CA TYR A 203 6.76 6.77 9.92
C TYR A 203 8.13 6.13 10.15
N PHE A 204 8.29 4.87 9.74
CA PHE A 204 9.51 4.09 9.89
C PHE A 204 10.04 3.67 8.51
N HIS A 205 11.22 4.18 8.13
CA HIS A 205 11.77 3.98 6.78
C HIS A 205 12.64 2.74 6.62
N GLU A 206 13.08 2.11 7.73
CA GLU A 206 14.05 1.00 7.71
C GLU A 206 13.45 -0.34 7.29
N THR A 207 12.18 -0.35 6.94
CA THR A 207 11.52 -1.45 6.23
C THR A 207 10.61 -0.90 5.16
N SER A 208 10.67 -1.52 3.99
CA SER A 208 9.83 -1.16 2.85
C SER A 208 8.83 -2.26 2.54
N VAL A 209 7.64 -1.85 2.13
CA VAL A 209 6.54 -2.73 1.72
C VAL A 209 6.12 -2.33 0.31
N ILE A 210 5.98 -3.30 -0.59
CA ILE A 210 5.40 -3.03 -1.91
C ILE A 210 3.89 -2.84 -1.74
N HIS A 211 3.34 -1.79 -2.34
CA HIS A 211 1.91 -1.59 -2.47
C HIS A 211 1.59 -1.33 -3.93
N TYR A 212 1.04 -2.33 -4.61
CA TYR A 212 0.86 -2.29 -6.05
C TYR A 212 -0.12 -1.23 -6.52
N LYS A 213 -1.08 -0.84 -5.68
CA LYS A 213 -2.13 0.13 -5.99
C LYS A 213 -2.93 -0.22 -7.25
N GLY A 214 -4.20 -0.09 -7.20
CA GLY A 214 -5.03 -0.12 -8.38
C GLY A 214 -5.93 -1.33 -8.53
N GLU A 215 -5.74 -2.41 -7.78
CA GLU A 215 -6.74 -3.47 -7.77
C GLU A 215 -8.05 -3.01 -7.14
N SER A 216 -7.98 -2.14 -6.12
CA SER A 216 -9.15 -1.59 -5.44
C SER A 216 -9.54 -0.17 -5.88
N THR A 217 -8.75 0.49 -6.73
CA THR A 217 -8.90 1.94 -7.00
C THR A 217 -8.87 2.26 -8.49
N VAL A 218 -9.90 1.82 -9.22
CA VAL A 218 -10.15 2.38 -10.56
C VAL A 218 -10.57 3.84 -10.37
N ARG A 219 -9.78 4.76 -10.94
CA ARG A 219 -10.00 6.20 -10.84
C ARG A 219 -11.04 6.65 -11.89
N ASP A 220 -12.26 6.16 -11.76
CA ASP A 220 -13.44 6.55 -12.53
C ASP A 220 -14.19 7.74 -11.90
N GLU A 221 -15.33 8.11 -12.44
CA GLU A 221 -16.18 9.16 -11.87
C GLU A 221 -16.65 8.84 -10.46
N LYS A 222 -16.90 7.56 -10.15
CA LYS A 222 -17.28 7.09 -8.81
C LYS A 222 -16.16 7.29 -7.79
N TYR A 223 -14.89 7.19 -8.22
CA TYR A 223 -13.74 7.51 -7.37
C TYR A 223 -13.76 8.96 -6.91
N LEU A 224 -14.01 9.91 -7.85
CA LEU A 224 -14.03 11.34 -7.53
C LEU A 224 -15.18 11.68 -6.57
N GLU A 225 -16.35 11.09 -6.79
CA GLU A 225 -17.50 11.25 -5.91
C GLU A 225 -17.20 10.73 -4.49
N ARG A 226 -16.75 9.50 -4.37
CA ARG A 226 -16.38 8.89 -3.07
C ARG A 226 -15.27 9.67 -2.35
N PHE A 227 -14.28 10.14 -3.09
CA PHE A 227 -13.20 10.95 -2.51
C PHE A 227 -13.72 12.30 -1.98
N ARG A 228 -14.61 12.95 -2.72
CA ARG A 228 -15.26 14.18 -2.27
C ARG A 228 -16.07 13.94 -0.99
N ASP A 229 -16.89 12.90 -0.99
CA ASP A 229 -17.76 12.57 0.14
C ASP A 229 -16.93 12.22 1.38
N ALA A 230 -15.83 11.47 1.22
CA ALA A 230 -14.89 11.16 2.27
C ALA A 230 -14.24 12.43 2.86
N MET A 231 -13.82 13.37 2.03
CA MET A 231 -13.26 14.63 2.50
C MET A 231 -14.32 15.44 3.25
N GLN A 232 -15.55 15.54 2.73
CA GLN A 232 -16.66 16.23 3.42
C GLN A 232 -16.97 15.58 4.77
N PHE A 233 -16.97 14.23 4.86
CA PHE A 233 -17.13 13.50 6.10
C PHE A 233 -16.09 13.95 7.12
N PHE A 234 -14.79 13.87 6.77
CA PHE A 234 -13.69 14.24 7.65
C PHE A 234 -13.79 15.66 8.17
N TYR A 235 -14.10 16.62 7.28
CA TYR A 235 -14.24 18.02 7.66
C TYR A 235 -15.45 18.28 8.55
N LYS A 236 -16.61 17.69 8.25
CA LYS A 236 -17.82 17.83 9.09
C LYS A 236 -17.59 17.28 10.50
N LYS A 237 -16.81 16.20 10.61
CA LYS A 237 -16.51 15.54 11.89
C LYS A 237 -15.54 16.34 12.76
N HIS A 238 -14.49 16.91 12.16
CA HIS A 238 -13.36 17.45 12.91
C HIS A 238 -13.20 18.95 12.89
N PHE A 239 -13.79 19.66 11.95
CA PHE A 239 -13.64 21.10 11.81
C PHE A 239 -15.00 21.80 11.86
N LYS A 240 -15.03 23.04 12.41
CA LYS A 240 -16.23 23.85 12.42
C LYS A 240 -16.65 24.15 10.97
N LYS A 241 -17.97 24.08 10.70
CA LYS A 241 -18.55 24.42 9.40
C LYS A 241 -18.11 25.83 8.98
N SER A 242 -17.50 25.95 7.79
CA SER A 242 -17.17 27.22 7.16
C SER A 242 -17.77 27.22 5.75
N PHE A 243 -18.67 28.15 5.48
CA PHE A 243 -19.28 28.34 4.15
C PHE A 243 -18.23 28.51 3.03
N PHE A 244 -17.13 29.19 3.33
CA PHE A 244 -16.01 29.34 2.40
C PHE A 244 -15.33 28.02 2.07
N PHE A 245 -15.32 27.06 2.98
CA PHE A 245 -14.64 25.81 2.82
C PHE A 245 -15.43 24.82 1.93
N ASP A 246 -16.76 24.78 2.06
CA ASP A 246 -17.62 23.92 1.23
C ASP A 246 -17.51 24.32 -0.26
N ASN A 247 -17.51 25.63 -0.55
CA ASN A 247 -17.26 26.13 -1.89
C ASN A 247 -15.85 25.85 -2.40
N PHE A 248 -14.85 25.91 -1.50
CA PHE A 248 -13.46 25.66 -1.85
C PHE A 248 -13.21 24.19 -2.22
N ILE A 249 -13.83 23.22 -1.53
CA ILE A 249 -13.75 21.79 -1.88
C ILE A 249 -14.38 21.54 -3.26
N GLN A 250 -15.51 22.19 -3.58
CA GLN A 250 -16.14 22.04 -4.89
C GLN A 250 -15.25 22.57 -6.02
N ILE A 251 -14.67 23.75 -5.85
CA ILE A 251 -13.73 24.34 -6.82
C ILE A 251 -12.46 23.48 -6.94
N GLY A 252 -11.92 23.04 -5.83
CA GLY A 252 -10.70 22.22 -5.80
C GLY A 252 -10.89 20.84 -6.46
N SER A 253 -12.03 20.19 -6.27
CA SER A 253 -12.34 18.92 -6.93
C SER A 253 -12.54 19.09 -8.44
N PHE A 254 -13.15 20.19 -8.88
CA PHE A 254 -13.32 20.53 -10.28
C PHE A 254 -11.97 20.81 -10.97
N LEU A 255 -11.11 21.61 -10.36
CA LEU A 255 -9.77 21.88 -10.87
C LEU A 255 -8.91 20.59 -10.93
N PHE A 256 -8.99 19.75 -9.91
CA PHE A 256 -8.30 18.48 -9.90
C PHE A 256 -8.74 17.54 -11.03
N ALA A 257 -10.03 17.50 -11.35
CA ALA A 257 -10.55 16.72 -12.47
C ALA A 257 -10.00 17.22 -13.82
N ILE A 258 -9.94 18.55 -14.04
CA ILE A 258 -9.42 19.15 -15.28
C ILE A 258 -7.91 18.88 -15.45
N PHE A 259 -7.11 19.08 -14.39
CA PHE A 259 -5.65 18.90 -14.47
C PHE A 259 -5.25 17.43 -14.62
N LYS A 260 -6.09 16.49 -14.23
CA LYS A 260 -5.79 15.06 -14.22
C LYS A 260 -6.04 14.36 -15.56
N GLN A 261 -6.91 14.87 -16.41
CA GLN A 261 -7.14 14.33 -17.77
C GLN A 261 -5.88 14.28 -18.64
N LYS A 262 -4.83 15.04 -18.29
CA LYS A 262 -3.58 15.12 -19.06
C LYS A 262 -2.50 14.10 -18.68
N GLN A 263 -2.71 13.24 -17.65
CA GLN A 263 -1.65 12.35 -17.14
C GLN A 263 -1.73 10.88 -17.55
N ALA A 264 -2.72 10.48 -18.31
CA ALA A 264 -2.88 9.09 -18.75
C ALA A 264 -2.17 8.80 -20.07
N GLN A 265 -0.88 9.08 -20.20
CA GLN A 265 -0.08 8.47 -21.27
C GLN A 265 0.49 7.16 -20.74
N LYS A 266 -0.08 6.03 -21.22
CA LYS A 266 0.54 4.71 -21.12
C LYS A 266 1.90 4.78 -21.84
N LEU A 267 2.99 4.79 -21.08
CA LEU A 267 4.29 4.39 -21.59
C LEU A 267 4.29 2.85 -21.71
N ASN A 268 3.66 2.32 -22.75
CA ASN A 268 3.85 0.94 -23.14
C ASN A 268 5.21 0.87 -23.87
N ASN A 269 6.29 0.87 -23.12
CA ASN A 269 7.58 0.48 -23.69
C ASN A 269 7.51 -1.03 -23.88
N GLU A 270 7.61 -1.46 -25.14
CA GLU A 270 7.72 -2.89 -25.45
C GLU A 270 8.97 -3.46 -24.77
N ILE A 271 8.81 -4.60 -24.08
CA ILE A 271 9.91 -5.28 -23.40
C ILE A 271 10.84 -5.89 -24.45
N ASP A 272 12.13 -5.66 -24.34
CA ASP A 272 13.16 -6.22 -25.24
C ASP A 272 13.61 -7.61 -24.76
N LYS A 273 13.77 -7.80 -23.43
CA LYS A 273 14.19 -9.06 -22.83
C LYS A 273 13.71 -9.20 -21.39
N TYR A 274 13.70 -10.44 -20.93
CA TYR A 274 13.50 -10.80 -19.52
C TYR A 274 14.84 -11.13 -18.87
N ILE A 275 14.97 -10.78 -17.59
CA ILE A 275 16.02 -11.27 -16.71
C ILE A 275 15.34 -12.00 -15.55
N VAL A 276 15.59 -13.30 -15.42
CA VAL A 276 14.98 -14.15 -14.42
C VAL A 276 16.00 -14.49 -13.35
N PHE A 277 15.75 -14.05 -12.13
CA PHE A 277 16.54 -14.41 -10.97
C PHE A 277 15.96 -15.66 -10.32
N SER A 278 16.72 -16.77 -10.38
CA SER A 278 16.39 -18.03 -9.70
C SER A 278 17.63 -18.82 -9.39
N LYS A 279 17.66 -19.46 -8.23
CA LYS A 279 18.68 -20.46 -7.84
C LYS A 279 18.28 -21.87 -8.26
N GLU A 280 17.04 -22.03 -8.74
CA GLU A 280 16.49 -23.29 -9.22
C GLU A 280 16.48 -23.33 -10.74
N ASN A 281 16.46 -24.54 -11.31
CA ASN A 281 16.33 -24.70 -12.76
C ASN A 281 14.86 -24.59 -13.18
N ILE A 282 14.38 -23.34 -13.29
CA ILE A 282 13.02 -23.02 -13.75
C ILE A 282 13.05 -22.69 -15.26
N GLN A 283 11.96 -23.03 -15.93
CA GLN A 283 11.76 -22.65 -17.33
C GLN A 283 10.44 -21.90 -17.44
N LEU A 284 10.51 -20.63 -17.84
CA LEU A 284 9.35 -19.79 -18.08
C LEU A 284 9.12 -19.65 -19.58
N ASN A 285 7.89 -19.82 -20.03
CA ASN A 285 7.51 -19.63 -21.43
C ASN A 285 7.09 -18.17 -21.65
N LEU A 286 8.08 -17.32 -21.96
CA LEU A 286 7.86 -15.89 -22.20
C LEU A 286 8.13 -15.54 -23.67
N ASN A 287 7.52 -14.45 -24.14
CA ASN A 287 7.50 -14.08 -25.57
C ASN A 287 8.74 -13.31 -26.06
N LYS A 288 9.73 -13.07 -25.22
CA LYS A 288 11.00 -12.39 -25.54
C LYS A 288 12.17 -13.20 -24.99
N PRO A 289 13.42 -12.94 -25.42
CA PRO A 289 14.62 -13.62 -24.91
C PRO A 289 14.72 -13.54 -23.37
N ILE A 290 15.13 -14.64 -22.76
CA ILE A 290 15.29 -14.76 -21.31
C ILE A 290 16.76 -14.96 -20.99
N GLU A 291 17.26 -14.18 -20.03
CA GLU A 291 18.56 -14.34 -19.39
C GLU A 291 18.33 -14.81 -17.95
N TYR A 292 18.89 -15.96 -17.57
CA TYR A 292 18.79 -16.51 -16.21
C TYR A 292 20.01 -16.14 -15.39
N LEU A 293 19.80 -15.59 -14.20
CA LEU A 293 20.83 -15.19 -13.24
C LEU A 293 20.54 -15.85 -11.88
N THR A 294 21.61 -16.25 -11.18
CA THR A 294 21.50 -16.90 -9.87
C THR A 294 21.79 -15.98 -8.70
N ASP A 295 22.33 -14.78 -8.99
CA ASP A 295 22.71 -13.79 -7.98
C ASP A 295 22.47 -12.36 -8.50
N PHE A 296 22.07 -11.45 -7.61
CA PHE A 296 21.87 -10.04 -7.93
C PHE A 296 23.15 -9.30 -8.34
N GLU A 297 24.33 -9.76 -7.90
CA GLU A 297 25.61 -9.16 -8.30
C GLU A 297 25.94 -9.36 -9.78
N GLN A 298 25.36 -10.36 -10.41
CA GLN A 298 25.51 -10.61 -11.86
C GLN A 298 24.76 -9.58 -12.71
N PHE A 299 23.81 -8.84 -12.12
CA PHE A 299 23.00 -7.88 -12.85
C PHE A 299 23.80 -6.67 -13.30
N LYS A 300 23.79 -6.43 -14.61
CA LYS A 300 24.40 -5.24 -15.24
C LYS A 300 23.32 -4.40 -15.89
N VAL A 301 23.19 -3.16 -15.44
CA VAL A 301 22.19 -2.21 -16.00
C VAL A 301 22.56 -1.89 -17.44
N ASN A 302 21.66 -2.20 -18.37
CA ASN A 302 21.72 -1.69 -19.74
C ASN A 302 20.68 -0.59 -19.90
N LYS A 303 21.12 0.67 -19.99
CA LYS A 303 20.23 1.84 -20.07
C LYS A 303 19.46 1.97 -21.39
N ASN A 304 19.83 1.19 -22.42
CA ASN A 304 19.27 1.28 -23.76
C ASN A 304 18.22 0.19 -24.06
N SER A 305 17.89 -0.66 -23.12
CA SER A 305 16.92 -1.76 -23.29
C SER A 305 15.84 -1.68 -22.25
N ASN A 306 14.60 -1.98 -22.64
CA ASN A 306 13.47 -2.17 -21.75
C ASN A 306 13.51 -3.59 -21.20
N ILE A 307 13.73 -3.73 -19.91
CA ILE A 307 13.95 -5.02 -19.25
C ILE A 307 12.83 -5.27 -18.29
N GLU A 308 12.23 -6.46 -18.34
CA GLU A 308 11.39 -6.96 -17.26
C GLU A 308 12.17 -7.96 -16.41
N ILE A 309 12.30 -7.66 -15.13
CA ILE A 309 13.01 -8.49 -14.16
C ILE A 309 11.99 -9.35 -13.43
N VAL A 310 12.24 -10.66 -13.42
CA VAL A 310 11.40 -11.65 -12.76
C VAL A 310 12.18 -12.25 -11.58
N PHE A 311 11.58 -12.22 -10.39
CA PHE A 311 12.16 -12.82 -9.20
C PHE A 311 11.45 -14.11 -8.83
N ASP A 312 12.17 -15.20 -8.71
CA ASP A 312 11.66 -16.42 -8.12
C ASP A 312 11.60 -16.26 -6.59
N THR A 313 10.40 -16.18 -6.05
CA THR A 313 10.14 -15.94 -4.61
C THR A 313 10.47 -17.13 -3.71
N ASN A 314 10.83 -18.29 -4.29
CA ASN A 314 11.41 -19.39 -3.54
C ASN A 314 12.93 -19.25 -3.37
N SER A 315 13.57 -18.67 -4.37
CA SER A 315 15.03 -18.51 -4.40
C SER A 315 15.50 -17.27 -3.64
N PHE A 316 14.68 -16.23 -3.59
CA PHE A 316 15.00 -14.94 -2.97
C PHE A 316 13.93 -14.52 -1.96
N SER A 317 14.36 -13.92 -0.86
CA SER A 317 13.46 -13.33 0.14
C SER A 317 12.79 -12.05 -0.41
N PHE A 318 11.62 -11.72 0.11
CA PHE A 318 10.98 -10.45 -0.26
C PHE A 318 11.80 -9.24 0.19
N ALA A 319 12.56 -9.35 1.27
CA ALA A 319 13.50 -8.31 1.70
C ALA A 319 14.57 -8.02 0.64
N GLU A 320 15.20 -9.07 0.07
CA GLU A 320 16.18 -8.95 -1.00
C GLU A 320 15.56 -8.38 -2.28
N ILE A 321 14.38 -8.86 -2.66
CA ILE A 321 13.63 -8.38 -3.84
C ILE A 321 13.30 -6.90 -3.70
N ILE A 322 12.71 -6.48 -2.58
CA ILE A 322 12.34 -5.09 -2.30
C ILE A 322 13.58 -4.18 -2.35
N TYR A 323 14.67 -4.60 -1.71
CA TYR A 323 15.94 -3.86 -1.75
C TYR A 323 16.46 -3.70 -3.18
N PHE A 324 16.42 -4.79 -3.96
CA PHE A 324 16.83 -4.75 -5.36
C PHE A 324 15.97 -3.78 -6.20
N MET A 325 14.65 -3.82 -6.03
CA MET A 325 13.70 -2.92 -6.72
C MET A 325 14.00 -1.45 -6.40
N GLU A 326 14.21 -1.11 -5.13
CA GLU A 326 14.54 0.27 -4.72
C GLU A 326 15.86 0.76 -5.32
N LYS A 327 16.86 -0.12 -5.38
CA LYS A 327 18.20 0.20 -5.88
C LYS A 327 18.25 0.35 -7.40
N HIS A 328 17.45 -0.45 -8.12
CA HIS A 328 17.52 -0.55 -9.59
C HIS A 328 16.29 0.03 -10.32
N LYS A 329 15.43 0.76 -9.60
CA LYS A 329 14.29 1.47 -10.21
C LYS A 329 14.71 2.37 -11.36
N SER A 330 14.07 2.20 -12.50
CA SER A 330 14.35 2.96 -13.72
C SER A 330 13.12 2.97 -14.62
N LYS A 331 13.02 3.95 -15.52
CA LYS A 331 11.92 4.01 -16.50
C LYS A 331 11.91 2.84 -17.49
N ASN A 332 13.06 2.18 -17.67
CA ASN A 332 13.24 1.08 -18.60
C ASN A 332 13.28 -0.29 -17.90
N ILE A 333 13.00 -0.34 -16.61
CA ILE A 333 12.99 -1.60 -15.83
C ILE A 333 11.62 -1.75 -15.15
N THR A 334 11.02 -2.91 -15.38
CA THR A 334 9.81 -3.37 -14.67
C THR A 334 10.11 -4.62 -13.87
N PHE A 335 9.28 -4.92 -12.88
CA PHE A 335 9.51 -6.01 -11.95
C PHE A 335 8.29 -6.91 -11.83
N LYS A 336 8.51 -8.22 -11.80
CA LYS A 336 7.49 -9.23 -11.49
C LYS A 336 8.04 -10.26 -10.51
N ASN A 337 7.17 -10.78 -9.68
CA ASN A 337 7.44 -11.91 -8.81
C ASN A 337 6.86 -13.18 -9.43
N TYR A 338 7.64 -14.24 -9.48
CA TYR A 338 7.20 -15.58 -9.86
C TYR A 338 6.77 -16.34 -8.62
N ILE A 339 5.50 -16.75 -8.60
CA ILE A 339 4.93 -17.59 -7.55
C ILE A 339 4.84 -19.02 -8.09
N SER A 340 5.88 -19.78 -7.85
CA SER A 340 6.05 -21.12 -8.46
C SER A 340 4.98 -22.11 -8.01
N GLN A 341 4.48 -22.03 -6.75
CA GLN A 341 3.45 -22.92 -6.23
C GLN A 341 2.11 -22.80 -6.98
N SER A 342 1.85 -21.64 -7.57
CA SER A 342 0.61 -21.37 -8.31
C SER A 342 0.85 -21.00 -9.77
N ASN A 343 2.12 -21.08 -10.21
CA ASN A 343 2.62 -20.93 -11.58
C ASN A 343 2.13 -19.65 -12.29
N TYR A 344 2.41 -18.49 -11.70
CA TYR A 344 2.12 -17.20 -12.31
C TYR A 344 3.18 -16.15 -11.98
N LEU A 345 3.27 -15.13 -12.86
CA LEU A 345 4.00 -13.88 -12.60
C LEU A 345 3.03 -12.79 -12.16
N ILE A 346 3.46 -11.95 -11.23
CA ILE A 346 2.68 -10.83 -10.74
C ILE A 346 3.55 -9.60 -10.50
N GLY A 347 3.06 -8.46 -10.90
CA GLY A 347 3.74 -7.17 -10.70
C GLY A 347 2.91 -6.01 -11.21
N SER A 348 3.52 -4.83 -11.26
CA SER A 348 2.91 -3.63 -11.82
C SER A 348 3.97 -2.85 -12.59
N ASN A 349 3.61 -2.41 -13.78
CA ASN A 349 4.52 -1.68 -14.66
C ASN A 349 4.44 -0.17 -14.44
N ASN A 350 3.48 0.28 -13.65
CA ASN A 350 3.34 1.69 -13.32
C ASN A 350 2.47 1.88 -12.05
N SER A 351 2.66 2.98 -11.35
CA SER A 351 1.98 3.28 -10.08
C SER A 351 0.51 3.71 -10.21
N THR A 352 -0.03 3.78 -11.43
CA THR A 352 -1.39 4.27 -11.71
C THR A 352 -2.29 3.24 -12.37
N ASP A 353 -1.74 2.11 -12.83
CA ASP A 353 -2.47 1.02 -13.47
C ASP A 353 -2.76 -0.11 -12.48
N ARG A 354 -3.73 -0.95 -12.83
CA ARG A 354 -3.88 -2.25 -12.19
C ARG A 354 -2.61 -3.07 -12.41
N GLY A 355 -2.26 -3.86 -11.44
CA GLY A 355 -1.18 -4.81 -11.61
C GLY A 355 -1.47 -5.81 -12.74
N GLU A 356 -0.44 -6.48 -13.19
CA GLU A 356 -0.50 -7.47 -14.26
C GLU A 356 -0.19 -8.85 -13.71
N VAL A 357 -0.94 -9.85 -14.18
CA VAL A 357 -0.75 -11.26 -13.84
C VAL A 357 -0.62 -12.05 -15.13
N LEU A 358 0.45 -12.84 -15.25
CA LEU A 358 0.66 -13.80 -16.34
C LEU A 358 0.63 -15.21 -15.76
N ILE A 359 -0.27 -16.05 -16.26
CA ILE A 359 -0.51 -17.44 -15.80
C ILE A 359 0.09 -18.39 -16.84
N PHE A 360 0.79 -19.45 -16.39
CA PHE A 360 1.40 -20.46 -17.23
C PHE A 360 0.67 -21.80 -17.17
#